data_69c573abaceb06e35a75a7ac2f9c38ed
#
_entry.id   69c573abaceb06e35a75a7ac2f9c38ed
#
_cell.length_a   1.000
_cell.length_b   1.000
_cell.length_c   1.000
_cell.angle_alpha   90.00
_cell.angle_beta   90.00
_cell.angle_gamma   90.00
#
_symmetry.space_group_name_H-M   'P 1'
#
loop_
_entity.id
_entity.type
_entity.pdbx_description
1 polymer ?
#
loop_
_entity_poly.entity_id
_entity_poly.type
_entity_poly.pdbx_seq_one_letter_code
_entity_poly.pdbx_strand_id
1 'polypeptide(L)'
;MQKTIISVKNLQKSYGTFEAVKGISFDVYEGEIFGLLGPNGAGKSTTLEIIETLRDKTSGEVMVDGMNLDNEPDNIKKIIGVQLQSSGFYPGLTLLELIRLFAGLYNRPVQPMELLKLVNLEDKAKSKYKELSGGQKQRFSIATTLINQPKIVFLDEPTTGLDPQARRNLWDLIKDIRSKGATVIITTHYMDEAEQLCDRIAILDEGKIIALASPDKLIDDLVATGFERPKQVKAANLEDVFINLTGKEIREE
;
A
#
# COMPACT_ATOMS: atom_id res chain seq x y z
N MET A 1 -12.55 12.66 -19.15
CA MET A 1 -11.78 13.07 -17.95
C MET A 1 -11.92 11.98 -16.92
N GLN A 2 -10.83 11.56 -16.29
CA GLN A 2 -10.89 10.62 -15.17
C GLN A 2 -11.59 11.31 -13.99
N LYS A 3 -12.45 10.58 -13.27
CA LYS A 3 -13.16 11.10 -12.10
C LYS A 3 -12.23 11.12 -10.90
N THR A 4 -12.08 12.28 -10.25
CA THR A 4 -11.34 12.40 -8.98
C THR A 4 -12.17 11.76 -7.87
N ILE A 5 -11.57 10.80 -7.15
CA ILE A 5 -12.19 10.14 -6.01
C ILE A 5 -11.65 10.66 -4.67
N ILE A 6 -10.37 11.10 -4.62
CA ILE A 6 -9.80 11.80 -3.47
C ILE A 6 -9.17 13.09 -3.98
N SER A 7 -9.46 14.20 -3.31
CA SER A 7 -8.80 15.48 -3.55
C SER A 7 -8.24 16.02 -2.24
N VAL A 8 -6.95 16.27 -2.22
CA VAL A 8 -6.21 16.84 -1.08
C VAL A 8 -5.67 18.19 -1.49
N LYS A 9 -6.01 19.24 -0.71
CA LYS A 9 -5.59 20.61 -0.99
C LYS A 9 -4.93 21.22 0.22
N ASN A 10 -3.68 21.60 0.07
CA ASN A 10 -2.86 22.29 1.07
C ASN A 10 -2.92 21.62 2.45
N LEU A 11 -2.88 20.27 2.48
CA LEU A 11 -2.97 19.50 3.71
C LEU A 11 -1.74 19.72 4.58
N GLN A 12 -1.98 20.08 5.84
CA GLN A 12 -0.93 20.27 6.84
C GLN A 12 -1.19 19.45 8.11
N LYS A 13 -0.12 18.95 8.71
CA LYS A 13 -0.15 18.31 10.01
C LYS A 13 1.07 18.68 10.82
N SER A 14 0.83 19.29 11.98
CA SER A 14 1.86 19.64 12.96
C SER A 14 1.63 18.90 14.29
N TYR A 15 2.72 18.53 14.94
CA TYR A 15 2.80 17.99 16.30
C TYR A 15 3.66 18.94 17.13
N GLY A 16 3.03 19.87 17.82
CA GLY A 16 3.76 20.97 18.45
C GLY A 16 4.55 21.79 17.41
N THR A 17 5.86 21.83 17.52
CA THR A 17 6.75 22.56 16.58
C THR A 17 7.18 21.71 15.38
N PHE A 18 6.91 20.41 15.38
CA PHE A 18 7.26 19.52 14.27
C PHE A 18 6.16 19.47 13.22
N GLU A 19 6.47 19.88 12.00
CA GLU A 19 5.56 19.81 10.85
C GLU A 19 5.79 18.51 10.08
N ALA A 20 4.90 17.54 10.28
CA ALA A 20 4.96 16.23 9.61
C ALA A 20 4.46 16.28 8.16
N VAL A 21 3.49 17.16 7.85
CA VAL A 21 2.95 17.40 6.51
C VAL A 21 2.87 18.89 6.29
N LYS A 22 3.49 19.39 5.21
CA LYS A 22 3.78 20.81 4.99
C LYS A 22 3.04 21.37 3.76
N GLY A 23 1.71 21.25 3.73
CA GLY A 23 0.88 21.86 2.68
C GLY A 23 0.90 21.09 1.36
N ILE A 24 0.73 19.77 1.42
CA ILE A 24 0.67 18.92 0.22
C ILE A 24 -0.69 19.02 -0.48
N SER A 25 -0.66 18.89 -1.82
CA SER A 25 -1.87 18.86 -2.65
C SER A 25 -1.73 17.81 -3.74
N PHE A 26 -2.75 16.98 -3.90
CA PHE A 26 -2.81 15.96 -4.95
C PHE A 26 -4.23 15.44 -5.13
N ASP A 27 -4.51 14.86 -6.28
CA ASP A 27 -5.75 14.16 -6.58
C ASP A 27 -5.47 12.69 -6.86
N VAL A 28 -6.40 11.81 -6.43
CA VAL A 28 -6.43 10.38 -6.79
C VAL A 28 -7.64 10.16 -7.68
N TYR A 29 -7.46 9.41 -8.77
CA TYR A 29 -8.52 9.10 -9.71
C TYR A 29 -9.17 7.74 -9.43
N GLU A 30 -10.45 7.63 -9.78
CA GLU A 30 -11.21 6.38 -9.59
C GLU A 30 -10.59 5.23 -10.40
N GLY A 31 -10.36 4.09 -9.73
CA GLY A 31 -9.83 2.88 -10.34
C GLY A 31 -8.33 2.87 -10.59
N GLU A 32 -7.55 3.86 -10.09
CA GLU A 32 -6.08 3.82 -10.14
C GLU A 32 -5.47 3.15 -8.90
N ILE A 33 -4.24 2.70 -9.03
CA ILE A 33 -3.35 2.41 -7.90
C ILE A 33 -2.44 3.62 -7.73
N PHE A 34 -2.63 4.36 -6.62
CA PHE A 34 -1.87 5.56 -6.31
C PHE A 34 -0.87 5.30 -5.19
N GLY A 35 0.40 5.64 -5.41
CA GLY A 35 1.48 5.44 -4.45
C GLY A 35 1.90 6.72 -3.72
N LEU A 36 2.06 6.64 -2.40
CA LEU A 36 2.82 7.61 -1.61
C LEU A 36 4.21 7.02 -1.34
N LEU A 37 5.22 7.46 -2.09
CA LEU A 37 6.59 6.95 -2.04
C LEU A 37 7.49 7.91 -1.25
N GLY A 38 8.37 7.39 -0.41
CA GLY A 38 9.36 8.21 0.29
C GLY A 38 10.00 7.49 1.48
N PRO A 39 11.04 8.07 2.08
CA PRO A 39 11.71 7.50 3.24
C PRO A 39 10.81 7.47 4.48
N ASN A 40 11.26 6.78 5.52
CA ASN A 40 10.60 6.82 6.82
C ASN A 40 10.64 8.25 7.38
N GLY A 41 9.51 8.70 7.94
CA GLY A 41 9.36 10.07 8.42
C GLY A 41 9.00 11.12 7.36
N ALA A 42 8.87 10.75 6.07
CA ALA A 42 8.48 11.69 5.01
C ALA A 42 7.03 12.20 5.10
N GLY A 43 6.21 11.68 6.01
CA GLY A 43 4.80 12.08 6.17
C GLY A 43 3.79 11.18 5.48
N LYS A 44 4.20 10.04 4.90
CA LYS A 44 3.34 9.09 4.17
C LYS A 44 2.19 8.57 5.03
N SER A 45 2.49 7.83 6.12
CA SER A 45 1.47 7.25 7.01
C SER A 45 0.62 8.34 7.68
N THR A 46 1.20 9.50 8.05
CA THR A 46 0.44 10.63 8.58
C THR A 46 -0.59 11.15 7.58
N THR A 47 -0.20 11.27 6.31
CA THR A 47 -1.11 11.69 5.22
C THR A 47 -2.22 10.66 5.03
N LEU A 48 -1.86 9.38 5.00
CA LEU A 48 -2.80 8.28 4.84
C LEU A 48 -3.81 8.24 5.99
N GLU A 49 -3.34 8.23 7.25
CA GLU A 49 -4.18 8.21 8.45
C GLU A 49 -5.16 9.38 8.53
N ILE A 50 -4.78 10.56 8.00
CA ILE A 50 -5.70 11.69 7.90
C ILE A 50 -6.82 11.39 6.90
N ILE A 51 -6.50 10.92 5.70
CA ILE A 51 -7.50 10.61 4.66
C ILE A 51 -8.42 9.46 5.11
N GLU A 52 -7.88 8.51 5.87
CA GLU A 52 -8.59 7.38 6.50
C GLU A 52 -9.50 7.80 7.66
N THR A 53 -9.53 9.08 8.04
CA THR A 53 -10.27 9.59 9.21
C THR A 53 -9.76 9.07 10.56
N LEU A 54 -8.54 8.54 10.63
CA LEU A 54 -7.92 8.04 11.86
C LEU A 54 -7.14 9.12 12.62
N ARG A 55 -6.87 10.25 11.95
CA ARG A 55 -6.07 11.35 12.49
C ARG A 55 -6.60 12.70 12.03
N ASP A 56 -6.66 13.66 12.94
CA ASP A 56 -7.03 15.03 12.60
C ASP A 56 -5.89 15.73 11.85
N LYS A 57 -6.24 16.50 10.82
CA LYS A 57 -5.34 17.44 10.17
C LYS A 57 -5.20 18.72 10.99
N THR A 58 -4.14 19.48 10.74
CA THR A 58 -3.99 20.85 11.31
C THR A 58 -4.72 21.88 10.44
N SER A 59 -4.58 21.76 9.11
CA SER A 59 -5.26 22.63 8.13
C SER A 59 -5.32 21.96 6.76
N GLY A 60 -5.94 22.63 5.79
CA GLY A 60 -6.15 22.13 4.43
C GLY A 60 -7.52 21.49 4.25
N GLU A 61 -7.81 21.05 3.05
CA GLU A 61 -9.08 20.43 2.66
C GLU A 61 -8.83 19.02 2.12
N VAL A 62 -9.69 18.07 2.53
CA VAL A 62 -9.69 16.70 2.00
C VAL A 62 -11.11 16.33 1.62
N MET A 63 -11.30 15.92 0.36
CA MET A 63 -12.54 15.40 -0.17
C MET A 63 -12.36 13.94 -0.58
N VAL A 64 -13.31 13.06 -0.21
CA VAL A 64 -13.31 11.64 -0.55
C VAL A 64 -14.67 11.27 -1.16
N ASP A 65 -14.70 10.89 -2.42
CA ASP A 65 -15.91 10.60 -3.22
C ASP A 65 -16.98 11.70 -3.09
N GLY A 66 -16.54 12.97 -3.14
CA GLY A 66 -17.41 14.16 -3.02
C GLY A 66 -17.80 14.53 -1.58
N MET A 67 -17.41 13.74 -0.57
CA MET A 67 -17.67 14.00 0.84
C MET A 67 -16.50 14.76 1.48
N ASN A 68 -16.80 15.79 2.27
CA ASN A 68 -15.77 16.51 3.01
C ASN A 68 -15.39 15.75 4.28
N LEU A 69 -14.08 15.57 4.50
CA LEU A 69 -13.53 14.79 5.60
C LEU A 69 -13.95 15.32 6.98
N ASP A 70 -14.06 16.65 7.12
CA ASP A 70 -14.40 17.28 8.41
C ASP A 70 -15.90 17.13 8.75
N ASN A 71 -16.75 17.05 7.72
CA ASN A 71 -18.20 17.09 7.89
C ASN A 71 -18.83 15.70 7.83
N GLU A 72 -18.23 14.76 7.09
CA GLU A 72 -18.82 13.47 6.77
C GLU A 72 -17.89 12.28 7.04
N PRO A 73 -17.11 12.24 8.13
CA PRO A 73 -16.14 11.17 8.37
C PRO A 73 -16.80 9.78 8.46
N ASP A 74 -17.99 9.69 9.05
CA ASP A 74 -18.69 8.41 9.19
C ASP A 74 -19.25 7.86 7.87
N ASN A 75 -19.55 8.73 6.90
CA ASN A 75 -19.92 8.29 5.55
C ASN A 75 -18.70 7.83 4.77
N ILE A 76 -17.57 8.51 4.92
CA ILE A 76 -16.28 8.11 4.33
C ILE A 76 -15.87 6.73 4.84
N LYS A 77 -15.94 6.46 6.14
CA LYS A 77 -15.63 5.14 6.74
C LYS A 77 -16.43 3.98 6.14
N LYS A 78 -17.63 4.23 5.62
CA LYS A 78 -18.48 3.19 5.01
C LYS A 78 -17.98 2.75 3.63
N ILE A 79 -17.19 3.58 2.95
CA ILE A 79 -16.73 3.33 1.58
C ILE A 79 -15.24 3.06 1.47
N ILE A 80 -14.52 3.07 2.59
CA ILE A 80 -13.09 2.78 2.63
C ILE A 80 -12.82 1.45 3.32
N GLY A 81 -11.74 0.79 2.91
CA GLY A 81 -11.15 -0.36 3.60
C GLY A 81 -9.72 -0.01 3.96
N VAL A 82 -9.32 -0.22 5.20
CA VAL A 82 -8.02 0.21 5.72
C VAL A 82 -7.23 -0.99 6.24
N GLN A 83 -6.02 -1.16 5.74
CA GLN A 83 -5.02 -2.07 6.29
C GLN A 83 -3.92 -1.25 6.93
N LEU A 84 -3.85 -1.30 8.25
CA LEU A 84 -2.81 -0.64 9.04
C LEU A 84 -1.51 -1.42 9.00
N GLN A 85 -0.39 -0.73 9.19
CA GLN A 85 0.96 -1.31 9.26
C GLN A 85 1.05 -2.45 10.31
N SER A 86 0.37 -2.32 11.44
CA SER A 86 0.23 -3.38 12.45
C SER A 86 -1.23 -3.72 12.68
N SER A 87 -1.66 -4.90 12.23
CA SER A 87 -3.02 -5.39 12.45
C SER A 87 -3.05 -6.37 13.62
N GLY A 88 -3.75 -5.99 14.69
CA GLY A 88 -3.99 -6.85 15.86
C GLY A 88 -5.26 -7.67 15.70
N PHE A 89 -5.14 -8.93 15.29
CA PHE A 89 -6.28 -9.87 15.26
C PHE A 89 -6.29 -10.73 16.53
N TYR A 90 -7.47 -11.21 16.93
CA TYR A 90 -7.61 -12.17 18.03
C TYR A 90 -6.87 -13.48 17.68
N PRO A 91 -5.76 -13.81 18.34
CA PRO A 91 -4.86 -14.87 17.89
C PRO A 91 -5.45 -16.28 18.04
N GLY A 92 -6.48 -16.43 18.87
CA GLY A 92 -7.17 -17.69 19.16
C GLY A 92 -8.30 -18.02 18.20
N LEU A 93 -8.77 -17.06 17.40
CA LEU A 93 -9.86 -17.26 16.45
C LEU A 93 -9.33 -17.80 15.13
N THR A 94 -10.15 -18.60 14.46
CA THR A 94 -9.92 -19.06 13.09
C THR A 94 -10.18 -17.93 12.09
N LEU A 95 -9.68 -18.07 10.86
CA LEU A 95 -9.90 -17.05 9.83
C LEU A 95 -11.39 -16.88 9.52
N LEU A 96 -12.17 -17.96 9.50
CA LEU A 96 -13.62 -17.89 9.33
C LEU A 96 -14.31 -17.11 10.44
N GLU A 97 -13.91 -17.35 11.69
CA GLU A 97 -14.50 -16.65 12.84
C GLU A 97 -14.14 -15.17 12.81
N LEU A 98 -12.91 -14.82 12.46
CA LEU A 98 -12.47 -13.43 12.32
C LEU A 98 -13.27 -12.70 11.23
N ILE A 99 -13.43 -13.29 10.03
CA ILE A 99 -14.21 -12.67 8.97
C ILE A 99 -15.66 -12.47 9.41
N ARG A 100 -16.28 -13.46 10.07
CA ARG A 100 -17.66 -13.33 10.60
C ARG A 100 -17.77 -12.24 11.66
N LEU A 101 -16.76 -12.13 12.54
CA LEU A 101 -16.70 -11.08 13.55
C LEU A 101 -16.68 -9.69 12.89
N PHE A 102 -15.79 -9.46 11.95
CA PHE A 102 -15.69 -8.17 11.25
C PHE A 102 -16.94 -7.90 10.39
N ALA A 103 -17.50 -8.90 9.73
CA ALA A 103 -18.75 -8.76 8.99
C ALA A 103 -19.91 -8.33 9.89
N GLY A 104 -19.96 -8.87 11.11
CA GLY A 104 -20.93 -8.44 12.13
C GLY A 104 -20.76 -6.97 12.53
N LEU A 105 -19.51 -6.49 12.69
CA LEU A 105 -19.24 -5.09 13.01
C LEU A 105 -19.68 -4.14 11.89
N TYR A 106 -19.52 -4.54 10.62
CA TYR A 106 -19.98 -3.76 9.47
C TYR A 106 -21.48 -3.94 9.18
N ASN A 107 -22.17 -4.84 9.89
CA ASN A 107 -23.56 -5.25 9.59
C ASN A 107 -23.77 -5.62 8.12
N ARG A 108 -22.81 -6.37 7.56
CA ARG A 108 -22.79 -6.80 6.15
C ARG A 108 -22.80 -8.32 6.05
N PRO A 109 -23.71 -8.91 5.26
CA PRO A 109 -23.63 -10.32 4.94
C PRO A 109 -22.41 -10.54 4.02
N VAL A 110 -21.52 -11.44 4.42
CA VAL A 110 -20.37 -11.86 3.59
C VAL A 110 -20.35 -13.36 3.46
N GLN A 111 -19.76 -13.85 2.40
CA GLN A 111 -19.39 -15.24 2.24
C GLN A 111 -17.90 -15.42 2.59
N PRO A 112 -17.57 -15.87 3.83
CA PRO A 112 -16.17 -15.87 4.28
C PRO A 112 -15.24 -16.67 3.38
N MET A 113 -15.73 -17.79 2.79
CA MET A 113 -14.92 -18.62 1.90
C MET A 113 -14.55 -17.91 0.58
N GLU A 114 -15.40 -17.03 0.06
CA GLU A 114 -15.10 -16.26 -1.15
C GLU A 114 -14.01 -15.22 -0.89
N LEU A 115 -14.04 -14.55 0.26
CA LEU A 115 -12.98 -13.65 0.67
C LEU A 115 -11.65 -14.40 0.88
N LEU A 116 -11.69 -15.59 1.49
CA LEU A 116 -10.47 -16.39 1.67
C LEU A 116 -9.91 -16.90 0.34
N LYS A 117 -10.76 -17.28 -0.61
CA LYS A 117 -10.33 -17.65 -1.98
C LYS A 117 -9.66 -16.47 -2.70
N LEU A 118 -10.22 -15.27 -2.57
CA LEU A 118 -9.66 -14.06 -3.19
C LEU A 118 -8.20 -13.82 -2.77
N VAL A 119 -7.85 -14.17 -1.54
CA VAL A 119 -6.49 -14.00 -1.00
C VAL A 119 -5.69 -15.31 -0.93
N ASN A 120 -6.16 -16.38 -1.58
CA ASN A 120 -5.54 -17.70 -1.59
C ASN A 120 -5.27 -18.25 -0.17
N LEU A 121 -6.30 -18.26 0.68
CA LEU A 121 -6.28 -18.76 2.06
C LEU A 121 -7.47 -19.69 2.38
N GLU A 122 -8.15 -20.23 1.39
CA GLU A 122 -9.30 -21.13 1.58
C GLU A 122 -8.92 -22.42 2.32
N ASP A 123 -7.71 -22.96 2.07
CA ASP A 123 -7.15 -24.11 2.76
C ASP A 123 -6.82 -23.85 4.23
N LYS A 124 -6.69 -22.58 4.63
CA LYS A 124 -6.42 -22.10 5.97
C LYS A 124 -7.67 -21.62 6.73
N ALA A 125 -8.86 -21.79 6.17
CA ALA A 125 -10.11 -21.27 6.72
C ALA A 125 -10.33 -21.63 8.20
N LYS A 126 -9.93 -22.83 8.62
CA LYS A 126 -10.03 -23.31 10.02
C LYS A 126 -8.75 -23.11 10.83
N SER A 127 -7.67 -22.59 10.24
CA SER A 127 -6.43 -22.27 10.96
C SER A 127 -6.63 -21.02 11.81
N LYS A 128 -5.94 -20.95 12.95
CA LYS A 128 -5.93 -19.76 13.81
C LYS A 128 -4.98 -18.71 13.22
N TYR A 129 -5.29 -17.44 13.41
CA TYR A 129 -4.47 -16.34 12.88
C TYR A 129 -3.00 -16.44 13.28
N LYS A 130 -2.70 -16.87 14.52
CA LYS A 130 -1.33 -17.04 15.01
C LYS A 130 -0.50 -18.07 14.27
N GLU A 131 -1.15 -19.02 13.59
CA GLU A 131 -0.51 -20.14 12.88
C GLU A 131 -0.09 -19.79 11.44
N LEU A 132 -0.47 -18.59 10.98
CA LEU A 132 -0.16 -18.11 9.64
C LEU A 132 1.28 -17.63 9.52
N SER A 133 1.89 -17.83 8.35
CA SER A 133 3.15 -17.15 7.97
C SER A 133 2.95 -15.64 7.82
N GLY A 134 4.05 -14.87 7.77
CA GLY A 134 3.99 -13.41 7.58
C GLY A 134 3.19 -13.00 6.34
N GLY A 135 3.47 -13.61 5.18
CA GLY A 135 2.75 -13.34 3.95
C GLY A 135 1.28 -13.76 3.99
N GLN A 136 0.95 -14.86 4.69
CA GLN A 136 -0.44 -15.28 4.91
C GLN A 136 -1.19 -14.28 5.80
N LYS A 137 -0.55 -13.79 6.87
CA LYS A 137 -1.11 -12.75 7.75
C LYS A 137 -1.40 -11.48 6.97
N GLN A 138 -0.48 -11.07 6.11
CA GLN A 138 -0.63 -9.87 5.28
C GLN A 138 -1.81 -10.01 4.30
N ARG A 139 -1.89 -11.13 3.57
CA ARG A 139 -3.03 -11.41 2.68
C ARG A 139 -4.36 -11.48 3.44
N PHE A 140 -4.38 -12.05 4.64
CA PHE A 140 -5.57 -12.07 5.49
C PHE A 140 -5.97 -10.65 5.95
N SER A 141 -5.00 -9.83 6.33
CA SER A 141 -5.25 -8.41 6.67
C SER A 141 -5.93 -7.67 5.51
N ILE A 142 -5.44 -7.86 4.28
CA ILE A 142 -6.09 -7.28 3.10
C ILE A 142 -7.50 -7.85 2.89
N ALA A 143 -7.72 -9.17 3.08
CA ALA A 143 -9.06 -9.75 2.97
C ALA A 143 -10.07 -9.05 3.90
N THR A 144 -9.65 -8.70 5.11
CA THR A 144 -10.54 -8.01 6.07
C THR A 144 -10.92 -6.59 5.63
N THR A 145 -10.07 -5.90 4.86
CA THR A 145 -10.39 -4.58 4.32
C THR A 145 -11.50 -4.63 3.26
N LEU A 146 -11.74 -5.79 2.65
CA LEU A 146 -12.70 -5.96 1.57
C LEU A 146 -14.10 -6.37 2.05
N ILE A 147 -14.28 -6.59 3.37
CA ILE A 147 -15.53 -7.06 3.96
C ILE A 147 -16.71 -6.11 3.67
N ASN A 148 -16.48 -4.80 3.75
CA ASN A 148 -17.50 -3.79 3.49
C ASN A 148 -17.65 -3.42 2.00
N GLN A 149 -16.96 -4.14 1.08
CA GLN A 149 -16.94 -3.86 -0.35
C GLN A 149 -16.57 -2.39 -0.64
N PRO A 150 -15.38 -1.95 -0.22
CA PRO A 150 -15.00 -0.55 -0.27
C PRO A 150 -14.81 -0.07 -1.71
N LYS A 151 -15.07 1.23 -1.94
CA LYS A 151 -14.66 1.91 -3.19
C LYS A 151 -13.16 2.22 -3.19
N ILE A 152 -12.59 2.43 -2.00
CA ILE A 152 -11.20 2.84 -1.82
C ILE A 152 -10.54 1.91 -0.79
N VAL A 153 -9.40 1.35 -1.13
CA VAL A 153 -8.59 0.49 -0.25
C VAL A 153 -7.28 1.19 0.05
N PHE A 154 -6.98 1.36 1.33
CA PHE A 154 -5.73 1.90 1.83
C PHE A 154 -4.84 0.78 2.36
N LEU A 155 -3.58 0.78 1.94
CA LEU A 155 -2.59 -0.23 2.31
C LEU A 155 -1.31 0.48 2.78
N ASP A 156 -1.05 0.46 4.09
CA ASP A 156 0.15 1.08 4.65
C ASP A 156 1.31 0.07 4.68
N GLU A 157 2.31 0.30 3.82
CA GLU A 157 3.50 -0.54 3.64
C GLU A 157 3.20 -2.05 3.54
N PRO A 158 2.33 -2.49 2.59
CA PRO A 158 1.75 -3.83 2.59
C PRO A 158 2.77 -4.96 2.40
N THR A 159 3.94 -4.70 1.85
CA THR A 159 4.95 -5.74 1.54
C THR A 159 6.14 -5.75 2.48
N THR A 160 6.15 -4.88 3.49
CA THR A 160 7.26 -4.80 4.45
C THR A 160 7.49 -6.13 5.17
N GLY A 161 8.74 -6.60 5.18
CA GLY A 161 9.14 -7.86 5.83
C GLY A 161 8.76 -9.13 5.08
N LEU A 162 8.24 -9.05 3.85
CA LEU A 162 7.94 -10.19 3.01
C LEU A 162 9.15 -10.62 2.18
N ASP A 163 9.28 -11.93 1.97
CA ASP A 163 10.20 -12.48 0.97
C ASP A 163 9.78 -12.09 -0.46
N PRO A 164 10.69 -12.19 -1.47
CA PRO A 164 10.40 -11.74 -2.83
C PRO A 164 9.20 -12.45 -3.49
N GLN A 165 8.96 -13.74 -3.16
CA GLN A 165 7.84 -14.47 -3.73
C GLN A 165 6.51 -14.04 -3.09
N ALA A 166 6.47 -13.88 -1.76
CA ALA A 166 5.30 -13.40 -1.05
C ALA A 166 4.93 -11.96 -1.49
N ARG A 167 5.94 -11.12 -1.75
CA ARG A 167 5.75 -9.77 -2.28
C ARG A 167 5.08 -9.78 -3.65
N ARG A 168 5.56 -10.59 -4.60
CA ARG A 168 4.95 -10.71 -5.93
C ARG A 168 3.50 -11.20 -5.85
N ASN A 169 3.24 -12.23 -5.05
CA ASN A 169 1.87 -12.72 -4.86
C ASN A 169 0.94 -11.64 -4.27
N LEU A 170 1.48 -10.75 -3.44
CA LEU A 170 0.70 -9.63 -2.89
C LEU A 170 0.44 -8.54 -3.94
N TRP A 171 1.40 -8.26 -4.80
CA TRP A 171 1.22 -7.34 -5.93
C TRP A 171 0.12 -7.81 -6.89
N ASP A 172 0.09 -9.11 -7.21
CA ASP A 172 -0.97 -9.69 -8.03
C ASP A 172 -2.34 -9.55 -7.37
N LEU A 173 -2.42 -9.79 -6.05
CA LEU A 173 -3.66 -9.56 -5.28
C LEU A 173 -4.11 -8.10 -5.33
N ILE A 174 -3.20 -7.13 -5.19
CA ILE A 174 -3.52 -5.70 -5.26
C ILE A 174 -4.05 -5.33 -6.66
N LYS A 175 -3.42 -5.84 -7.72
CA LYS A 175 -3.89 -5.67 -9.09
C LYS A 175 -5.28 -6.28 -9.31
N ASP A 176 -5.56 -7.44 -8.73
CA ASP A 176 -6.87 -8.08 -8.78
C ASP A 176 -7.96 -7.26 -8.07
N ILE A 177 -7.64 -6.66 -6.91
CA ILE A 177 -8.55 -5.77 -6.20
C ILE A 177 -8.89 -4.55 -7.06
N ARG A 178 -7.88 -3.93 -7.66
CA ARG A 178 -8.06 -2.79 -8.58
C ARG A 178 -8.90 -3.19 -9.80
N SER A 179 -8.66 -4.35 -10.40
CA SER A 179 -9.39 -4.83 -11.59
C SER A 179 -10.88 -5.05 -11.32
N LYS A 180 -11.28 -5.26 -10.05
CA LYS A 180 -12.67 -5.36 -9.59
C LYS A 180 -13.33 -4.01 -9.32
N GLY A 181 -12.65 -2.91 -9.66
CA GLY A 181 -13.19 -1.56 -9.62
C GLY A 181 -12.85 -0.75 -8.36
N ALA A 182 -12.06 -1.29 -7.43
CA ALA A 182 -11.60 -0.51 -6.29
C ALA A 182 -10.45 0.44 -6.69
N THR A 183 -10.42 1.62 -6.09
CA THR A 183 -9.24 2.50 -6.11
C THR A 183 -8.32 2.06 -4.98
N VAL A 184 -7.02 1.95 -5.22
CA VAL A 184 -6.07 1.51 -4.20
C VAL A 184 -5.05 2.62 -3.93
N ILE A 185 -4.84 2.94 -2.66
CA ILE A 185 -3.79 3.83 -2.23
C ILE A 185 -2.79 3.02 -1.40
N ILE A 186 -1.52 3.08 -1.78
CA ILE A 186 -0.45 2.41 -1.05
C ILE A 186 0.58 3.40 -0.55
N THR A 187 1.13 3.16 0.63
CA THR A 187 2.40 3.77 1.03
C THR A 187 3.52 2.76 0.84
N THR A 188 4.67 3.22 0.43
CA THR A 188 5.86 2.37 0.33
C THR A 188 7.15 3.19 0.40
N HIS A 189 8.23 2.53 0.77
CA HIS A 189 9.59 3.03 0.62
C HIS A 189 10.39 2.18 -0.39
N TYR A 190 9.75 1.17 -1.02
CA TYR A 190 10.35 0.33 -2.05
C TYR A 190 10.05 0.89 -3.44
N MET A 191 11.12 1.24 -4.17
CA MET A 191 11.01 1.82 -5.52
C MET A 191 10.43 0.82 -6.53
N ASP A 192 10.85 -0.45 -6.43
CA ASP A 192 10.36 -1.55 -7.26
C ASP A 192 8.85 -1.80 -7.09
N GLU A 193 8.31 -1.67 -5.87
CA GLU A 193 6.89 -1.77 -5.62
C GLU A 193 6.10 -0.63 -6.29
N ALA A 194 6.58 0.60 -6.11
CA ALA A 194 5.96 1.76 -6.74
C ALA A 194 5.97 1.67 -8.27
N GLU A 195 7.08 1.25 -8.85
CA GLU A 195 7.25 1.07 -10.31
C GLU A 195 6.35 -0.05 -10.87
N GLN A 196 6.18 -1.17 -10.13
CA GLN A 196 5.42 -2.33 -10.60
C GLN A 196 3.91 -2.23 -10.39
N LEU A 197 3.46 -1.45 -9.41
CA LEU A 197 2.06 -1.40 -9.02
C LEU A 197 1.36 -0.11 -9.38
N CYS A 198 2.03 1.04 -9.23
CA CYS A 198 1.33 2.32 -9.22
C CYS A 198 1.14 2.87 -10.63
N ASP A 199 -0.08 3.32 -10.92
CA ASP A 199 -0.36 4.11 -12.13
C ASP A 199 0.24 5.52 -12.01
N ARG A 200 0.20 6.09 -10.77
CA ARG A 200 0.80 7.38 -10.42
C ARG A 200 1.38 7.31 -9.00
N ILE A 201 2.43 8.08 -8.79
CA ILE A 201 3.09 8.20 -7.47
C ILE A 201 3.29 9.67 -7.11
N ALA A 202 3.09 9.98 -5.83
CA ALA A 202 3.59 11.19 -5.21
C ALA A 202 4.84 10.83 -4.39
N ILE A 203 5.98 11.41 -4.74
CA ILE A 203 7.22 11.25 -4.00
C ILE A 203 7.22 12.29 -2.89
N LEU A 204 7.23 11.81 -1.64
CA LEU A 204 7.24 12.64 -0.44
C LEU A 204 8.65 12.66 0.16
N ASP A 205 9.09 13.84 0.54
CA ASP A 205 10.29 14.03 1.35
C ASP A 205 10.08 15.20 2.30
N GLU A 206 10.50 15.05 3.56
CA GLU A 206 10.38 16.05 4.63
C GLU A 206 8.99 16.74 4.72
N GLY A 207 7.92 15.97 4.51
CA GLY A 207 6.54 16.47 4.59
C GLY A 207 6.04 17.22 3.34
N LYS A 208 6.77 17.19 2.23
CA LYS A 208 6.40 17.84 0.96
C LYS A 208 6.33 16.82 -0.17
N ILE A 209 5.49 17.09 -1.17
CA ILE A 209 5.53 16.37 -2.44
C ILE A 209 6.60 17.02 -3.31
N ILE A 210 7.62 16.26 -3.70
CA ILE A 210 8.71 16.72 -4.57
C ILE A 210 8.49 16.36 -6.04
N ALA A 211 7.69 15.31 -6.31
CA ALA A 211 7.28 14.93 -7.66
C ALA A 211 5.94 14.18 -7.62
N LEU A 212 5.14 14.31 -8.68
CA LEU A 212 3.87 13.60 -8.84
C LEU A 212 3.64 13.31 -10.32
N ALA A 213 3.77 12.05 -10.72
CA ALA A 213 3.49 11.57 -12.07
C ALA A 213 3.40 10.03 -12.08
N SER A 214 3.25 9.41 -13.27
CA SER A 214 3.47 7.98 -13.41
C SER A 214 4.95 7.64 -13.24
N PRO A 215 5.30 6.42 -12.78
CA PRO A 215 6.69 5.98 -12.67
C PRO A 215 7.49 6.18 -13.98
N ASP A 216 6.93 5.75 -15.11
CA ASP A 216 7.57 5.90 -16.43
C ASP A 216 7.86 7.36 -16.75
N LYS A 217 6.88 8.26 -16.50
CA LYS A 217 7.07 9.69 -16.76
C LYS A 217 8.20 10.29 -15.93
N LEU A 218 8.32 9.90 -14.66
CA LEU A 218 9.41 10.38 -13.78
C LEU A 218 10.78 9.87 -14.26
N ILE A 219 10.82 8.63 -14.74
CA ILE A 219 12.05 8.03 -15.32
C ILE A 219 12.42 8.75 -16.61
N ASP A 220 11.46 8.95 -17.51
CA ASP A 220 11.69 9.63 -18.79
C ASP A 220 12.15 11.09 -18.59
N ASP A 221 11.54 11.80 -17.64
CA ASP A 221 11.93 13.17 -17.30
C ASP A 221 13.39 13.21 -16.78
N LEU A 222 13.80 12.24 -15.97
CA LEU A 222 15.19 12.13 -15.51
C LEU A 222 16.14 11.84 -16.67
N VAL A 223 15.80 10.90 -17.55
CA VAL A 223 16.63 10.57 -18.72
C VAL A 223 16.76 11.78 -19.65
N ALA A 224 15.70 12.57 -19.82
CA ALA A 224 15.71 13.78 -20.64
C ALA A 224 16.66 14.86 -20.10
N THR A 225 17.06 14.82 -18.81
CA THR A 225 18.11 15.70 -18.27
C THR A 225 19.53 15.31 -18.66
N GLY A 226 19.72 14.20 -19.39
CA GLY A 226 21.02 13.65 -19.72
C GLY A 226 21.59 12.73 -18.64
N PHE A 227 20.73 12.26 -17.71
CA PHE A 227 21.16 11.32 -16.67
C PHE A 227 21.54 9.98 -17.29
N GLU A 228 22.78 9.56 -17.08
CA GLU A 228 23.25 8.21 -17.39
C GLU A 228 23.59 7.48 -16.09
N ARG A 229 23.03 6.27 -15.92
CA ARG A 229 23.38 5.44 -14.77
C ARG A 229 24.86 5.04 -14.87
N PRO A 230 25.71 5.36 -13.88
CA PRO A 230 27.11 4.94 -13.89
C PRO A 230 27.17 3.42 -14.04
N LYS A 231 27.89 2.91 -15.03
CA LYS A 231 28.16 1.47 -15.15
C LYS A 231 28.98 1.06 -13.94
N GLN A 232 28.36 0.37 -12.98
CA GLN A 232 29.10 -0.28 -11.91
C GLN A 232 29.81 -1.49 -12.50
N VAL A 233 31.04 -1.29 -12.95
CA VAL A 233 31.96 -2.39 -13.26
C VAL A 233 32.46 -2.88 -11.91
N LYS A 234 31.82 -3.90 -11.34
CA LYS A 234 32.42 -4.63 -10.21
C LYS A 234 33.71 -5.27 -10.72
N ALA A 235 34.81 -5.00 -10.07
CA ALA A 235 36.11 -5.61 -10.40
C ALA A 235 36.08 -7.14 -10.24
N ALA A 236 35.19 -7.67 -9.37
CA ALA A 236 34.89 -9.09 -9.18
C ALA A 236 33.48 -9.27 -8.59
N ASN A 237 32.88 -10.45 -8.79
CA ASN A 237 31.60 -10.86 -8.21
C ASN A 237 31.78 -12.10 -7.31
N LEU A 238 30.71 -12.63 -6.69
CA LEU A 238 30.77 -13.82 -5.84
C LEU A 238 31.13 -15.09 -6.62
N GLU A 239 30.80 -15.17 -7.89
CA GLU A 239 31.18 -16.27 -8.78
C GLU A 239 32.71 -16.28 -8.97
N ASP A 240 33.32 -15.14 -9.23
CA ASP A 240 34.77 -15.00 -9.32
C ASP A 240 35.46 -15.41 -8.02
N VAL A 241 34.88 -15.05 -6.86
CA VAL A 241 35.36 -15.48 -5.55
C VAL A 241 35.27 -17.01 -5.41
N PHE A 242 34.13 -17.61 -5.80
CA PHE A 242 33.92 -19.04 -5.74
C PHE A 242 34.93 -19.78 -6.64
N ILE A 243 35.09 -19.39 -7.89
CA ILE A 243 36.03 -19.96 -8.83
C ILE A 243 37.47 -19.84 -8.30
N ASN A 244 37.83 -18.68 -7.79
CA ASN A 244 39.17 -18.44 -7.23
C ASN A 244 39.47 -19.32 -6.00
N LEU A 245 38.47 -19.54 -5.14
CA LEU A 245 38.62 -20.37 -3.93
C LEU A 245 38.56 -21.87 -4.19
N THR A 246 37.77 -22.30 -5.19
CA THR A 246 37.49 -23.73 -5.45
C THR A 246 38.24 -24.26 -6.66
N GLY A 247 38.71 -23.41 -7.55
CA GLY A 247 39.30 -23.80 -8.84
C GLY A 247 38.32 -24.50 -9.79
N LYS A 248 37.00 -24.39 -9.55
CA LYS A 248 35.95 -25.07 -10.35
C LYS A 248 34.88 -24.10 -10.78
N GLU A 249 34.53 -24.13 -12.05
CA GLU A 249 33.33 -23.44 -12.55
C GLU A 249 32.06 -24.06 -11.97
N ILE A 250 31.06 -23.21 -11.71
CA ILE A 250 29.73 -23.66 -11.29
C ILE A 250 29.10 -24.39 -12.50
N ARG A 251 28.87 -25.69 -12.39
CA ARG A 251 28.18 -26.45 -13.44
C ARG A 251 26.68 -26.19 -13.31
N GLU A 252 26.08 -25.64 -14.36
CA GLU A 252 24.63 -25.69 -14.54
C GLU A 252 24.24 -27.15 -14.83
N GLU A 253 23.36 -27.73 -13.98
CA GLU A 253 22.66 -28.98 -14.26
C GLU A 253 21.35 -28.70 -14.99
#